data_e70c0a7101d12d36b0f7be79369d1a2f
#
_entry.id   e70c0a7101d12d36b0f7be79369d1a2f
#
_cell.length_a   1.000
_cell.length_b   1.000
_cell.length_c   1.000
_cell.angle_alpha   90.00
_cell.angle_beta   90.00
_cell.angle_gamma   90.00
#
_symmetry.space_group_name_H-M   'P 1'
#
loop_
_entity.id
_entity.type
_entity.pdbx_description
1 polymer ?
#
loop_
_entity_poly.entity_id
_entity_poly.type
_entity_poly.pdbx_seq_one_letter_code
_entity_poly.pdbx_strand_id
1 'polypeptide(L)'
;MNEFKITGGGYIGNASATWPLATLSVTADMLSINMGFAGQVFFNAGDITSIEPAPGLSVGGIRINHTVNSYPKKIVFTSTTPFHSIIESIKATGLFDKERVHDQSTWYQVKKLQEQGRFPIKTTAIIVFIIGWNIPLLIGFFNNKINGFSNYEPVSLTFAFLFIVLTLFVEPFRLLVLKENRDIKDLRKTLYFLLIIVSLIFAFSLIFKHLPPVHR
;
A
#
# COMPACT_ATOMS: atom_id res chain seq x y z
N MET A 1 17.66 18.59 8.22
CA MET A 1 17.78 17.26 7.62
C MET A 1 17.17 17.34 6.22
N ASN A 2 17.92 16.99 5.21
CA ASN A 2 17.38 16.98 3.84
C ASN A 2 16.58 15.69 3.63
N GLU A 3 15.27 15.81 3.55
CA GLU A 3 14.38 14.71 3.17
C GLU A 3 14.09 14.83 1.66
N PHE A 4 14.23 13.73 0.93
CA PHE A 4 13.78 13.60 -0.44
C PHE A 4 12.54 12.74 -0.50
N LYS A 5 11.47 13.24 -1.12
CA LYS A 5 10.22 12.53 -1.27
C LYS A 5 9.62 12.73 -2.65
N ILE A 6 9.26 11.63 -3.32
CA ILE A 6 8.67 11.67 -4.66
C ILE A 6 7.53 10.66 -4.77
N THR A 7 6.47 11.04 -5.49
CA THR A 7 5.32 10.18 -5.78
C THR A 7 5.50 9.49 -7.14
N GLY A 8 5.10 8.23 -7.21
CA GLY A 8 5.27 7.41 -8.40
C GLY A 8 4.38 6.16 -8.40
N GLY A 9 4.85 5.16 -9.11
CA GLY A 9 4.38 3.78 -9.10
C GLY A 9 5.50 2.82 -8.68
N GLY A 10 5.28 1.51 -8.78
CA GLY A 10 6.36 0.56 -8.51
C GLY A 10 5.92 -0.88 -8.39
N TYR A 11 6.92 -1.71 -8.05
CA TYR A 11 6.76 -3.15 -7.84
C TYR A 11 7.53 -3.58 -6.59
N ILE A 12 6.88 -4.41 -5.75
CA ILE A 12 7.52 -5.15 -4.66
C ILE A 12 7.20 -6.64 -4.87
N GLY A 13 8.12 -7.35 -5.50
CA GLY A 13 7.88 -8.72 -6.00
C GLY A 13 6.81 -8.73 -7.11
N ASN A 14 5.72 -9.46 -6.88
CA ASN A 14 4.58 -9.54 -7.80
C ASN A 14 3.50 -8.47 -7.53
N ALA A 15 3.58 -7.77 -6.41
CA ALA A 15 2.64 -6.69 -6.11
C ALA A 15 3.07 -5.41 -6.84
N SER A 16 2.09 -4.67 -7.36
CA SER A 16 2.31 -3.42 -8.09
C SER A 16 1.40 -2.31 -7.58
N ALA A 17 1.87 -1.09 -7.71
CA ALA A 17 1.07 0.11 -7.52
C ALA A 17 1.34 1.06 -8.70
N THR A 18 0.28 1.57 -9.30
CA THR A 18 0.37 2.58 -10.35
C THR A 18 0.53 3.96 -9.74
N TRP A 19 1.04 4.91 -10.53
CA TRP A 19 1.02 6.32 -10.15
C TRP A 19 -0.43 6.77 -9.85
N PRO A 20 -0.68 7.53 -8.80
CA PRO A 20 0.22 8.12 -7.79
C PRO A 20 0.27 7.34 -6.47
N LEU A 21 0.09 6.03 -6.45
CA LEU A 21 -0.10 5.22 -5.26
C LEU A 21 1.20 4.77 -4.58
N ALA A 22 2.36 4.96 -5.22
CA ALA A 22 3.65 4.72 -4.60
C ALA A 22 4.33 6.02 -4.16
N THR A 23 5.12 5.94 -3.10
CA THR A 23 5.95 7.05 -2.61
C THR A 23 7.33 6.50 -2.25
N LEU A 24 8.36 7.10 -2.81
CA LEU A 24 9.75 6.94 -2.38
C LEU A 24 10.06 8.07 -1.40
N SER A 25 10.54 7.74 -0.21
CA SER A 25 11.03 8.70 0.78
C SER A 25 12.42 8.31 1.21
N VAL A 26 13.32 9.27 1.25
CA VAL A 26 14.72 9.06 1.62
C VAL A 26 15.12 10.14 2.61
N THR A 27 15.68 9.71 3.73
CA THR A 27 16.34 10.56 4.72
C THR A 27 17.81 10.17 4.79
N ALA A 28 18.56 10.82 5.63
CA ALA A 28 19.95 10.46 5.86
C ALA A 28 20.16 9.07 6.48
N ASP A 29 19.15 8.49 7.13
CA ASP A 29 19.26 7.24 7.88
C ASP A 29 18.44 6.10 7.27
N MET A 30 17.49 6.40 6.38
CA MET A 30 16.55 5.40 5.86
C MET A 30 16.07 5.73 4.45
N LEU A 31 15.95 4.71 3.61
CA LEU A 31 15.19 4.74 2.36
C LEU A 31 13.94 3.87 2.51
N SER A 32 12.80 4.38 2.10
CA SER A 32 11.54 3.63 2.10
C SER A 32 10.78 3.77 0.79
N ILE A 33 10.13 2.68 0.38
CA ILE A 33 9.12 2.68 -0.68
C ILE A 33 7.82 2.23 -0.07
N ASN A 34 6.82 3.09 -0.15
CA ASN A 34 5.47 2.84 0.32
C ASN A 34 4.53 2.72 -0.88
N MET A 35 3.87 1.58 -1.01
CA MET A 35 2.88 1.27 -2.04
C MET A 35 1.50 0.94 -1.43
N GLY A 36 1.21 1.46 -0.25
CA GLY A 36 -0.03 1.21 0.47
C GLY A 36 -0.24 -0.28 0.75
N PHE A 37 -1.38 -0.83 0.32
CA PHE A 37 -1.68 -2.26 0.49
C PHE A 37 -0.80 -3.20 -0.33
N ALA A 38 -0.18 -2.72 -1.42
CA ALA A 38 0.75 -3.52 -2.21
C ALA A 38 2.07 -3.81 -1.46
N GLY A 39 2.36 -3.02 -0.41
CA GLY A 39 3.46 -3.25 0.50
C GLY A 39 4.29 -2.01 0.79
N GLN A 40 5.12 -2.14 1.80
CA GLN A 40 6.07 -1.13 2.25
C GLN A 40 7.41 -1.81 2.52
N VAL A 41 8.48 -1.20 2.07
CA VAL A 41 9.85 -1.67 2.30
C VAL A 41 10.70 -0.54 2.84
N PHE A 42 11.61 -0.89 3.75
CA PHE A 42 12.48 0.04 4.46
C PHE A 42 13.90 -0.48 4.42
N PHE A 43 14.86 0.38 4.15
CA PHE A 43 16.27 0.04 4.04
C PHE A 43 17.12 1.02 4.80
N ASN A 44 18.10 0.51 5.56
CA ASN A 44 19.28 1.26 5.94
C ASN A 44 20.28 1.30 4.77
N ALA A 45 21.21 2.22 4.78
CA ALA A 45 22.25 2.30 3.74
C ALA A 45 22.98 0.96 3.52
N GLY A 46 23.31 0.26 4.59
CA GLY A 46 24.01 -1.05 4.55
C GLY A 46 23.19 -2.20 3.99
N ASP A 47 21.87 -2.06 3.88
CA ASP A 47 20.99 -3.07 3.28
C ASP A 47 20.96 -2.99 1.75
N ILE A 48 21.35 -1.85 1.19
CA ILE A 48 21.29 -1.55 -0.25
C ILE A 48 22.62 -1.92 -0.88
N THR A 49 22.60 -2.86 -1.84
CA THR A 49 23.79 -3.29 -2.58
C THR A 49 24.06 -2.37 -3.78
N SER A 50 23.01 -2.02 -4.51
CA SER A 50 23.08 -1.07 -5.63
C SER A 50 21.71 -0.44 -5.91
N ILE A 51 21.71 0.72 -6.55
CA ILE A 51 20.53 1.35 -7.14
C ILE A 51 20.82 1.53 -8.63
N GLU A 52 19.98 0.94 -9.46
CA GLU A 52 20.15 0.86 -10.90
C GLU A 52 18.95 1.50 -11.63
N PRO A 53 19.09 1.93 -12.90
CA PRO A 53 17.95 2.28 -13.71
C PRO A 53 16.97 1.12 -13.81
N ALA A 54 15.67 1.39 -13.71
CA ALA A 54 14.65 0.35 -13.87
C ALA A 54 14.60 -0.11 -15.33
N PRO A 55 14.78 -1.40 -15.62
CA PRO A 55 14.81 -1.90 -16.99
C PRO A 55 13.43 -1.80 -17.66
N GLY A 56 13.40 -1.47 -18.95
CA GLY A 56 12.19 -1.50 -19.78
C GLY A 56 11.23 -0.33 -19.60
N LEU A 57 11.60 0.70 -18.87
CA LEU A 57 10.79 1.89 -18.70
C LEU A 57 11.37 3.04 -19.55
N SER A 58 10.54 3.58 -20.43
CA SER A 58 10.87 4.77 -21.25
C SER A 58 10.95 6.05 -20.39
N VAL A 59 10.48 6.01 -19.15
CA VAL A 59 10.42 7.11 -18.19
C VAL A 59 11.18 6.69 -16.95
N GLY A 60 11.73 7.64 -16.20
CA GLY A 60 12.61 7.42 -15.06
C GLY A 60 12.09 6.41 -14.04
N GLY A 61 13.01 5.78 -13.36
CA GLY A 61 12.74 4.82 -12.29
C GLY A 61 14.01 4.19 -11.77
N ILE A 62 13.92 3.60 -10.58
CA ILE A 62 15.04 2.94 -9.92
C ILE A 62 14.70 1.51 -9.57
N ARG A 63 15.65 0.61 -9.71
CA ARG A 63 15.66 -0.72 -9.12
C ARG A 63 16.58 -0.72 -7.91
N ILE A 64 16.09 -1.23 -6.79
CA ILE A 64 16.89 -1.37 -5.57
C ILE A 64 17.30 -2.83 -5.42
N ASN A 65 18.60 -3.10 -5.46
CA ASN A 65 19.17 -4.37 -5.11
C ASN A 65 19.56 -4.34 -3.62
N HIS A 66 19.22 -5.39 -2.86
CA HIS A 66 19.34 -5.39 -1.41
C HIS A 66 19.63 -6.77 -0.83
N THR A 67 20.08 -6.82 0.43
CA THR A 67 20.42 -8.03 1.18
C THR A 67 19.31 -8.50 2.13
N VAL A 68 18.22 -7.77 2.27
CA VAL A 68 17.12 -8.07 3.23
C VAL A 68 16.36 -9.32 2.80
N ASN A 69 16.46 -10.41 3.58
CA ASN A 69 15.87 -11.72 3.25
C ASN A 69 14.34 -11.76 3.31
N SER A 70 13.71 -10.91 4.15
CA SER A 70 12.25 -10.86 4.31
C SER A 70 11.54 -10.16 3.14
N TYR A 71 12.29 -9.53 2.24
CA TYR A 71 11.76 -8.81 1.08
C TYR A 71 12.02 -9.57 -0.23
N PRO A 72 11.12 -9.43 -1.21
CA PRO A 72 11.37 -10.01 -2.53
C PRO A 72 12.50 -9.25 -3.24
N LYS A 73 13.34 -9.97 -4.00
CA LYS A 73 14.48 -9.37 -4.72
C LYS A 73 14.11 -8.30 -5.74
N LYS A 74 12.88 -8.35 -6.30
CA LYS A 74 12.40 -7.36 -7.26
C LYS A 74 11.74 -6.21 -6.51
N ILE A 75 12.47 -5.11 -6.38
CA ILE A 75 11.94 -3.84 -5.83
C ILE A 75 12.27 -2.75 -6.84
N VAL A 76 11.21 -2.14 -7.39
CA VAL A 76 11.30 -1.11 -8.43
C VAL A 76 10.38 0.03 -8.07
N PHE A 77 10.89 1.24 -8.12
CA PHE A 77 10.08 2.46 -8.05
C PHE A 77 10.11 3.13 -9.43
N THR A 78 8.95 3.57 -9.90
CA THR A 78 8.77 4.20 -11.22
C THR A 78 8.29 5.64 -11.05
N SER A 79 8.86 6.55 -11.83
CA SER A 79 8.54 7.97 -11.78
C SER A 79 8.71 8.61 -13.15
N THR A 80 8.12 9.77 -13.36
CA THR A 80 8.38 10.64 -14.51
C THR A 80 9.72 11.37 -14.40
N THR A 81 10.32 11.39 -13.20
CA THR A 81 11.63 12.01 -12.95
C THR A 81 12.74 11.12 -13.49
N PRO A 82 13.72 11.68 -14.23
CA PRO A 82 14.86 10.93 -14.76
C PRO A 82 15.67 10.24 -13.67
N PHE A 83 16.23 9.06 -13.99
CA PHE A 83 17.04 8.25 -13.06
C PHE A 83 18.15 9.06 -12.39
N HIS A 84 18.92 9.83 -13.16
CA HIS A 84 20.05 10.63 -12.63
C HIS A 84 19.60 11.63 -11.57
N SER A 85 18.50 12.33 -11.81
CA SER A 85 17.94 13.29 -10.84
C SER A 85 17.46 12.62 -9.54
N ILE A 86 16.88 11.41 -9.64
CA ILE A 86 16.52 10.64 -8.45
C ILE A 86 17.77 10.26 -7.66
N ILE A 87 18.82 9.76 -8.32
CA ILE A 87 20.07 9.36 -7.66
C ILE A 87 20.78 10.55 -7.02
N GLU A 88 20.85 11.71 -7.71
CA GLU A 88 21.43 12.93 -7.13
C GLU A 88 20.67 13.37 -5.88
N SER A 89 19.33 13.34 -5.94
CA SER A 89 18.50 13.67 -4.79
C SER A 89 18.71 12.70 -3.62
N ILE A 90 18.83 11.38 -3.88
CA ILE A 90 19.15 10.39 -2.85
C ILE A 90 20.53 10.68 -2.26
N LYS A 91 21.55 10.94 -3.05
CA LYS A 91 22.89 11.29 -2.56
C LYS A 91 22.88 12.55 -1.70
N ALA A 92 22.11 13.55 -2.10
CA ALA A 92 22.01 14.83 -1.38
C ALA A 92 21.37 14.68 0.03
N THR A 93 20.66 13.57 0.32
CA THR A 93 20.18 13.29 1.68
C THR A 93 21.28 12.88 2.66
N GLY A 94 22.44 12.42 2.16
CA GLY A 94 23.53 11.88 2.96
C GLY A 94 23.32 10.42 3.40
N LEU A 95 22.36 9.69 2.81
CA LEU A 95 22.08 8.28 3.16
C LEU A 95 23.32 7.38 3.00
N PHE A 96 24.16 7.63 1.99
CA PHE A 96 25.36 6.84 1.69
C PHE A 96 26.66 7.49 2.19
N ASP A 97 26.56 8.50 3.03
CA ASP A 97 27.74 9.16 3.62
C ASP A 97 28.34 8.24 4.70
N LYS A 98 29.52 7.70 4.42
CA LYS A 98 30.24 6.77 5.31
C LYS A 98 30.84 7.44 6.55
N GLU A 99 31.06 8.74 6.51
CA GLU A 99 31.64 9.48 7.63
C GLU A 99 30.60 9.88 8.66
N ARG A 100 29.32 9.75 8.30
CA ARG A 100 28.22 10.12 9.18
C ARG A 100 27.92 9.01 10.19
N VAL A 101 27.77 9.42 11.45
CA VAL A 101 27.19 8.54 12.51
C VAL A 101 25.69 8.46 12.26
N HIS A 102 25.22 7.33 11.75
CA HIS A 102 23.80 7.05 11.57
C HIS A 102 23.09 6.90 12.93
N ASP A 103 21.83 7.36 12.98
CA ASP A 103 21.03 7.22 14.20
C ASP A 103 20.71 5.74 14.46
N GLN A 104 21.27 5.21 15.55
CA GLN A 104 21.08 3.82 15.95
C GLN A 104 19.58 3.50 16.22
N SER A 105 18.81 4.46 16.73
CA SER A 105 17.38 4.27 17.00
C SER A 105 16.61 4.01 15.69
N THR A 106 16.89 4.78 14.66
CA THR A 106 16.32 4.60 13.31
C THR A 106 16.76 3.26 12.72
N TRP A 107 18.02 2.86 12.91
CA TRP A 107 18.52 1.58 12.43
C TRP A 107 17.74 0.39 13.03
N TYR A 108 17.53 0.39 14.35
CA TYR A 108 16.73 -0.64 15.04
C TYR A 108 15.27 -0.64 14.59
N GLN A 109 14.67 0.53 14.40
CA GLN A 109 13.31 0.65 13.88
C GLN A 109 13.18 0.03 12.48
N VAL A 110 14.11 0.33 11.58
CA VAL A 110 14.14 -0.25 10.23
C VAL A 110 14.23 -1.77 10.30
N LYS A 111 15.12 -2.32 11.13
CA LYS A 111 15.23 -3.79 11.32
C LYS A 111 13.92 -4.42 11.81
N LYS A 112 13.29 -3.81 12.80
CA LYS A 112 11.99 -4.27 13.31
C LYS A 112 10.91 -4.25 12.21
N LEU A 113 10.88 -3.21 11.38
CA LEU A 113 9.95 -3.10 10.24
C LEU A 113 10.23 -4.15 9.15
N GLN A 114 11.51 -4.47 8.90
CA GLN A 114 11.93 -5.52 7.97
C GLN A 114 11.47 -6.91 8.44
N GLU A 115 11.61 -7.22 9.74
CA GLU A 115 11.15 -8.48 10.33
C GLU A 115 9.63 -8.68 10.21
N GLN A 116 8.86 -7.61 10.30
CA GLN A 116 7.41 -7.65 10.10
C GLN A 116 6.98 -7.91 8.65
N GLY A 117 7.94 -7.87 7.72
CA GLY A 117 7.69 -8.02 6.29
C GLY A 117 7.00 -6.81 5.66
N ARG A 118 6.67 -6.94 4.38
CA ARG A 118 6.21 -5.80 3.55
C ARG A 118 4.78 -5.33 3.77
N PHE A 119 3.90 -6.16 4.30
CA PHE A 119 2.48 -5.81 4.45
C PHE A 119 2.22 -5.09 5.78
N PRO A 120 1.62 -3.88 5.75
CA PRO A 120 1.38 -3.09 6.96
C PRO A 120 0.19 -3.57 7.79
N ILE A 121 -0.69 -4.40 7.21
CA ILE A 121 -1.92 -4.89 7.84
C ILE A 121 -1.68 -6.25 8.49
N LYS A 122 -2.28 -6.46 9.66
CA LYS A 122 -2.28 -7.76 10.33
C LYS A 122 -3.04 -8.80 9.52
N THR A 123 -2.51 -10.01 9.41
CA THR A 123 -3.16 -11.12 8.68
C THR A 123 -4.55 -11.41 9.23
N THR A 124 -4.75 -11.32 10.54
CA THR A 124 -6.07 -11.47 11.18
C THR A 124 -7.09 -10.46 10.68
N ALA A 125 -6.70 -9.19 10.52
CA ALA A 125 -7.59 -8.16 10.00
C ALA A 125 -7.97 -8.42 8.53
N ILE A 126 -7.05 -8.93 7.72
CA ILE A 126 -7.33 -9.34 6.33
C ILE A 126 -8.33 -10.49 6.31
N ILE A 127 -8.14 -11.50 7.16
CA ILE A 127 -9.06 -12.65 7.25
C ILE A 127 -10.45 -12.19 7.67
N VAL A 128 -10.56 -11.37 8.73
CA VAL A 128 -11.83 -10.80 9.20
C VAL A 128 -12.52 -10.01 8.10
N PHE A 129 -11.77 -9.19 7.36
CA PHE A 129 -12.32 -8.43 6.23
C PHE A 129 -12.85 -9.36 5.12
N ILE A 130 -12.07 -10.36 4.71
CA ILE A 130 -12.48 -11.31 3.67
C ILE A 130 -13.74 -12.07 4.10
N ILE A 131 -13.79 -12.54 5.32
CA ILE A 131 -14.95 -13.27 5.86
C ILE A 131 -16.17 -12.34 5.91
N GLY A 132 -16.07 -11.17 6.53
CA GLY A 132 -17.17 -10.21 6.67
C GLY A 132 -17.71 -9.70 5.33
N TRP A 133 -16.83 -9.54 4.33
CA TRP A 133 -17.21 -9.17 2.96
C TRP A 133 -17.97 -10.29 2.24
N ASN A 134 -17.51 -11.55 2.37
CA ASN A 134 -18.04 -12.65 1.58
C ASN A 134 -19.24 -13.36 2.20
N ILE A 135 -19.39 -13.37 3.53
CA ILE A 135 -20.52 -14.05 4.20
C ILE A 135 -21.88 -13.57 3.66
N PRO A 136 -22.20 -12.26 3.58
CA PRO A 136 -23.49 -11.83 3.05
C PRO A 136 -23.72 -12.29 1.62
N LEU A 137 -22.67 -12.24 0.76
CA LEU A 137 -22.75 -12.67 -0.65
C LEU A 137 -23.04 -14.17 -0.74
N LEU A 138 -22.39 -14.99 0.09
CA LEU A 138 -22.62 -16.44 0.15
C LEU A 138 -24.04 -16.76 0.62
N ILE A 139 -24.52 -16.09 1.66
CA ILE A 139 -25.91 -16.25 2.14
C ILE A 139 -26.89 -15.90 1.01
N GLY A 140 -26.65 -14.80 0.28
CA GLY A 140 -27.46 -14.42 -0.87
C GLY A 140 -27.45 -15.47 -1.97
N PHE A 141 -26.30 -16.03 -2.28
CA PHE A 141 -26.14 -17.07 -3.30
C PHE A 141 -26.90 -18.36 -2.95
N PHE A 142 -26.85 -18.80 -1.70
CA PHE A 142 -27.52 -20.03 -1.26
C PHE A 142 -29.03 -19.87 -1.08
N ASN A 143 -29.50 -18.70 -0.61
CA ASN A 143 -30.90 -18.48 -0.30
C ASN A 143 -31.73 -18.11 -1.53
N ASN A 144 -31.15 -17.57 -2.59
CA ASN A 144 -31.92 -17.04 -3.72
C ASN A 144 -31.23 -17.36 -5.06
N LYS A 145 -31.54 -18.55 -5.60
CA LYS A 145 -30.90 -19.05 -6.85
C LYS A 145 -31.15 -18.17 -8.09
N ILE A 146 -32.18 -17.33 -8.08
CA ILE A 146 -32.57 -16.51 -9.23
C ILE A 146 -32.07 -15.06 -9.12
N ASN A 147 -32.09 -14.47 -7.90
CA ASN A 147 -31.69 -13.07 -7.65
C ASN A 147 -30.59 -12.97 -6.56
N GLY A 148 -29.78 -14.01 -6.40
CA GLY A 148 -28.94 -14.29 -5.22
C GLY A 148 -28.03 -13.19 -4.74
N PHE A 149 -27.47 -12.37 -5.63
CA PHE A 149 -26.53 -11.32 -5.23
C PHE A 149 -27.20 -9.99 -4.90
N SER A 150 -28.35 -9.67 -5.54
CA SER A 150 -28.90 -8.31 -5.53
C SER A 150 -29.37 -7.80 -4.16
N ASN A 151 -29.75 -8.67 -3.24
CA ASN A 151 -30.26 -8.28 -1.92
C ASN A 151 -29.17 -8.17 -0.85
N TYR A 152 -28.07 -8.91 -1.00
CA TYR A 152 -26.99 -8.99 -0.01
C TYR A 152 -25.74 -8.20 -0.40
N GLU A 153 -25.63 -7.79 -1.66
CA GLU A 153 -24.55 -6.93 -2.15
C GLU A 153 -24.45 -5.60 -1.37
N PRO A 154 -25.56 -4.87 -1.10
CA PRO A 154 -25.48 -3.65 -0.30
C PRO A 154 -24.95 -3.89 1.12
N VAL A 155 -25.24 -5.05 1.73
CA VAL A 155 -24.74 -5.41 3.06
C VAL A 155 -23.22 -5.57 3.05
N SER A 156 -22.68 -6.28 2.05
CA SER A 156 -21.23 -6.45 1.87
C SER A 156 -20.54 -5.12 1.60
N LEU A 157 -21.13 -4.27 0.75
CA LEU A 157 -20.61 -2.92 0.46
C LEU A 157 -20.63 -2.02 1.71
N THR A 158 -21.70 -2.08 2.50
CA THR A 158 -21.79 -1.35 3.78
C THR A 158 -20.70 -1.81 4.75
N PHE A 159 -20.47 -3.13 4.86
CA PHE A 159 -19.40 -3.67 5.70
C PHE A 159 -18.02 -3.15 5.26
N ALA A 160 -17.71 -3.20 3.97
CA ALA A 160 -16.43 -2.69 3.45
C ALA A 160 -16.27 -1.19 3.68
N PHE A 161 -17.32 -0.42 3.43
CA PHE A 161 -17.32 1.02 3.69
C PHE A 161 -17.04 1.32 5.16
N LEU A 162 -17.77 0.69 6.08
CA LEU A 162 -17.58 0.86 7.52
C LEU A 162 -16.17 0.42 7.96
N PHE A 163 -15.66 -0.70 7.46
CA PHE A 163 -14.32 -1.17 7.78
C PHE A 163 -13.25 -0.14 7.39
N ILE A 164 -13.36 0.46 6.19
CA ILE A 164 -12.43 1.50 5.72
C ILE A 164 -12.56 2.76 6.58
N VAL A 165 -13.79 3.22 6.84
CA VAL A 165 -14.05 4.42 7.66
C VAL A 165 -13.53 4.24 9.08
N LEU A 166 -13.81 3.10 9.72
CA LEU A 166 -13.31 2.81 11.06
C LEU A 166 -11.78 2.75 11.11
N THR A 167 -11.14 2.16 10.08
CA THR A 167 -9.67 2.14 9.98
C THR A 167 -9.10 3.55 9.84
N LEU A 168 -9.75 4.44 9.09
CA LEU A 168 -9.28 5.82 8.87
C LEU A 168 -9.44 6.70 10.11
N PHE A 169 -10.58 6.63 10.78
CA PHE A 169 -11.00 7.64 11.77
C PHE A 169 -11.02 7.14 13.20
N VAL A 170 -11.08 5.81 13.45
CA VAL A 170 -11.19 5.25 14.79
C VAL A 170 -9.87 4.61 15.21
N GLU A 171 -9.17 5.26 16.14
CA GLU A 171 -7.83 4.83 16.58
C GLU A 171 -7.81 3.42 17.20
N PRO A 172 -8.69 3.03 18.13
CA PRO A 172 -8.71 1.66 18.66
C PRO A 172 -8.90 0.61 17.57
N PHE A 173 -9.77 0.86 16.58
CA PHE A 173 -9.97 -0.04 15.45
C PHE A 173 -8.73 -0.13 14.57
N ARG A 174 -8.05 0.98 14.33
CA ARG A 174 -6.79 1.05 13.60
C ARG A 174 -5.71 0.18 14.23
N LEU A 175 -5.58 0.18 15.55
CA LEU A 175 -4.62 -0.66 16.28
C LEU A 175 -4.91 -2.16 16.13
N LEU A 176 -6.17 -2.54 15.91
CA LEU A 176 -6.54 -3.93 15.59
C LEU A 176 -6.14 -4.30 14.16
N VAL A 177 -6.20 -3.36 13.23
CA VAL A 177 -5.96 -3.60 11.80
C VAL A 177 -4.48 -3.51 11.45
N LEU A 178 -3.76 -2.50 11.94
CA LEU A 178 -2.35 -2.26 11.58
C LEU A 178 -1.39 -3.07 12.44
N LYS A 179 -0.25 -3.43 11.86
CA LYS A 179 0.89 -3.96 12.62
C LYS A 179 1.52 -2.85 13.48
N GLU A 180 2.22 -3.24 14.52
CA GLU A 180 2.98 -2.33 15.37
C GLU A 180 3.97 -1.50 14.55
N ASN A 181 4.18 -0.23 14.96
CA ASN A 181 5.07 0.72 14.27
C ASN A 181 4.73 1.02 12.81
N ARG A 182 3.49 0.73 12.36
CA ARG A 182 2.98 1.16 11.05
C ARG A 182 2.04 2.35 11.23
N ASP A 183 2.25 3.41 10.43
CA ASP A 183 1.43 4.61 10.49
C ASP A 183 0.29 4.53 9.47
N ILE A 184 -0.90 4.98 9.88
CA ILE A 184 -2.04 5.14 8.97
C ILE A 184 -1.73 6.11 7.81
N LYS A 185 -0.83 7.07 8.01
CA LYS A 185 -0.41 8.02 6.97
C LYS A 185 0.08 7.30 5.72
N ASP A 186 0.72 6.15 5.89
CA ASP A 186 1.25 5.34 4.79
C ASP A 186 0.16 4.66 3.96
N LEU A 187 -0.99 4.37 4.57
CA LEU A 187 -2.14 3.74 3.92
C LEU A 187 -3.23 4.74 3.50
N ARG A 188 -3.16 5.96 3.99
CA ARG A 188 -4.24 6.95 3.87
C ARG A 188 -4.68 7.19 2.42
N LYS A 189 -3.73 7.36 1.50
CA LYS A 189 -4.03 7.56 0.08
C LYS A 189 -4.79 6.37 -0.51
N THR A 190 -4.35 5.17 -0.22
CA THR A 190 -4.95 3.92 -0.73
C THR A 190 -6.33 3.68 -0.10
N LEU A 191 -6.50 3.96 1.20
CA LEU A 191 -7.79 3.86 1.88
C LEU A 191 -8.82 4.86 1.33
N TYR A 192 -8.42 6.11 1.07
CA TYR A 192 -9.32 7.08 0.42
C TYR A 192 -9.68 6.66 -1.00
N PHE A 193 -8.73 6.15 -1.77
CA PHE A 193 -9.01 5.64 -3.12
C PHE A 193 -10.01 4.49 -3.08
N LEU A 194 -9.84 3.53 -2.16
CA LEU A 194 -10.80 2.43 -1.98
C LEU A 194 -12.16 2.93 -1.49
N LEU A 195 -12.19 3.91 -0.58
CA LEU A 195 -13.43 4.50 -0.10
C LEU A 195 -14.24 5.11 -1.26
N ILE A 196 -13.57 5.83 -2.17
CA ILE A 196 -14.20 6.39 -3.37
C ILE A 196 -14.76 5.27 -4.25
N ILE A 197 -14.00 4.22 -4.52
CA ILE A 197 -14.44 3.07 -5.34
C ILE A 197 -15.67 2.40 -4.71
N VAL A 198 -15.61 2.07 -3.41
CA VAL A 198 -16.71 1.41 -2.71
C VAL A 198 -17.95 2.31 -2.71
N SER A 199 -17.79 3.62 -2.50
CA SER A 199 -18.91 4.59 -2.54
C SER A 199 -19.55 4.69 -3.92
N LEU A 200 -18.74 4.68 -4.99
CA LEU A 200 -19.26 4.69 -6.36
C LEU A 200 -20.02 3.40 -6.68
N ILE A 201 -19.47 2.23 -6.35
CA ILE A 201 -20.14 0.94 -6.56
C ILE A 201 -21.47 0.91 -5.78
N PHE A 202 -21.46 1.38 -4.52
CA PHE A 202 -22.66 1.46 -3.69
C PHE A 202 -23.73 2.35 -4.31
N ALA A 203 -23.37 3.55 -4.79
CA ALA A 203 -24.27 4.47 -5.46
C ALA A 203 -24.87 3.85 -6.75
N PHE A 204 -24.03 3.21 -7.57
CA PHE A 204 -24.52 2.51 -8.76
C PHE A 204 -25.48 1.36 -8.40
N SER A 205 -25.15 0.55 -7.40
CA SER A 205 -26.02 -0.54 -6.92
C SER A 205 -27.41 -0.03 -6.52
N LEU A 206 -27.47 1.11 -5.83
CA LEU A 206 -28.77 1.74 -5.47
C LEU A 206 -29.53 2.26 -6.69
N ILE A 207 -28.88 2.92 -7.63
CA ILE A 207 -29.49 3.47 -8.84
C ILE A 207 -30.11 2.35 -9.68
N PHE A 208 -29.34 1.29 -9.94
CA PHE A 208 -29.81 0.17 -10.77
C PHE A 208 -30.96 -0.61 -10.12
N LYS A 209 -31.01 -0.67 -8.80
CA LYS A 209 -32.11 -1.33 -8.07
C LYS A 209 -33.45 -0.58 -8.24
N HIS A 210 -33.42 0.72 -8.50
CA HIS A 210 -34.61 1.56 -8.67
C HIS A 210 -34.98 1.82 -10.14
N LEU A 211 -34.19 1.36 -11.11
CA LEU A 211 -34.54 1.45 -12.52
C LEU A 211 -35.61 0.41 -12.85
N PRO A 212 -36.71 0.81 -13.59
CA PRO A 212 -37.70 -0.15 -14.04
C PRO A 212 -37.05 -1.20 -14.96
N PRO A 213 -37.51 -2.45 -14.92
CA PRO A 213 -37.00 -3.50 -15.79
C PRO A 213 -37.17 -3.06 -17.27
N VAL A 214 -36.08 -3.09 -18.02
CA VAL A 214 -36.12 -2.85 -19.45
C VAL A 214 -36.88 -4.02 -20.07
N HIS A 215 -38.14 -3.78 -20.43
CA HIS A 215 -38.93 -4.74 -21.20
C HIS A 215 -38.22 -4.98 -22.55
N ARG A 216 -37.62 -6.18 -22.70
CA ARG A 216 -37.21 -6.73 -24.00
C ARG A 216 -38.30 -7.58 -24.56
#